data_4418e50ff85dfef02677f6671b5374d9
#
_entry.id   4418e50ff85dfef02677f6671b5374d9
#
_cell.length_a   1.000
_cell.length_b   1.000
_cell.length_c   1.000
_cell.angle_alpha   90.00
_cell.angle_beta   90.00
_cell.angle_gamma   90.00
#
_symmetry.space_group_name_H-M   'P 1'
#
loop_
_entity.id
_entity.type
_entity.pdbx_description
1 polymer ?
#
loop_
_entity_poly.entity_id
_entity_poly.type
_entity_poly.pdbx_seq_one_letter_code
_entity_poly.pdbx_strand_id
1 'polypeptide(L)'
;MKLAKNLQRLGTESAFSILAEAKKLEAQGKEMIHLGLGQPDFKTPQHVVDAAKKALDDGHHGYVLSNGILECRQAVTRKIKKLYNKEVDPERVLIMPGGKPTMFYAISVFGEEGAEIIHPTPGFPIYESMIN
;
A
#
# COMPACT_ATOMS: atom_id res chain seq x y z
N MET A 1 -2.31 30.40 -6.32
CA MET A 1 -1.19 29.47 -6.11
C MET A 1 -1.05 28.64 -7.38
N LYS A 2 0.17 28.51 -7.95
CA LYS A 2 0.39 27.76 -9.19
C LYS A 2 0.87 26.36 -8.83
N LEU A 3 0.15 25.33 -9.25
CA LEU A 3 0.56 23.93 -9.05
C LEU A 3 1.71 23.55 -9.99
N ALA A 4 2.51 22.58 -9.58
CA ALA A 4 3.58 22.05 -10.42
C ALA A 4 3.00 21.36 -11.66
N LYS A 5 3.68 21.49 -12.81
CA LYS A 5 3.19 20.95 -14.10
C LYS A 5 3.06 19.41 -14.10
N ASN A 6 3.92 18.72 -13.38
CA ASN A 6 3.89 17.25 -13.27
C ASN A 6 2.61 16.72 -12.61
N LEU A 7 1.92 17.53 -11.76
CA LEU A 7 0.64 17.14 -11.18
C LEU A 7 -0.48 16.97 -12.22
N GLN A 8 -0.32 17.57 -13.41
CA GLN A 8 -1.31 17.42 -14.49
C GLN A 8 -1.29 16.02 -15.13
N ARG A 9 -0.23 15.25 -14.91
CA ARG A 9 -0.09 13.87 -15.40
C ARG A 9 -0.67 12.83 -14.45
N LEU A 10 -0.96 13.22 -13.21
CA LEU A 10 -1.51 12.30 -12.21
C LEU A 10 -2.99 12.08 -12.46
N GLY A 11 -3.38 10.83 -12.61
CA GLY A 11 -4.78 10.41 -12.57
C GLY A 11 -5.33 10.44 -11.14
N THR A 12 -6.64 10.48 -11.02
CA THR A 12 -7.33 10.36 -9.72
C THR A 12 -7.79 8.92 -9.51
N GLU A 13 -7.66 8.44 -8.28
CA GLU A 13 -8.23 7.17 -7.86
C GLU A 13 -9.76 7.35 -7.69
N SER A 14 -10.52 7.03 -8.74
CA SER A 14 -11.97 7.26 -8.81
C SER A 14 -12.77 6.50 -7.75
N ALA A 15 -12.25 5.40 -7.20
CA ALA A 15 -12.93 4.58 -6.20
C ALA A 15 -13.34 5.36 -4.95
N PHE A 16 -12.51 6.30 -4.49
CA PHE A 16 -12.85 7.14 -3.33
C PHE A 16 -13.89 8.21 -3.64
N SER A 17 -13.88 8.77 -4.83
CA SER A 17 -14.91 9.74 -5.25
C SER A 17 -16.27 9.05 -5.41
N ILE A 18 -16.28 7.84 -5.96
CA ILE A 18 -17.50 7.01 -6.07
C ILE A 18 -18.03 6.64 -4.68
N LEU A 19 -17.15 6.25 -3.75
CA LEU A 19 -17.55 5.97 -2.35
C LEU A 19 -18.18 7.21 -1.68
N ALA A 20 -17.60 8.39 -1.89
CA ALA A 20 -18.14 9.63 -1.33
C ALA A 20 -19.54 9.95 -1.90
N GLU A 21 -19.77 9.72 -3.19
CA GLU A 21 -21.07 9.90 -3.82
C GLU A 21 -22.09 8.86 -3.32
N ALA A 22 -21.71 7.60 -3.22
CA ALA A 22 -22.55 6.55 -2.66
C ALA A 22 -23.01 6.90 -1.22
N LYS A 23 -22.10 7.38 -0.37
CA LYS A 23 -22.46 7.83 1.00
C LYS A 23 -23.45 8.99 1.02
N LYS A 24 -23.38 9.92 0.08
CA LYS A 24 -24.39 10.99 -0.06
C LYS A 24 -25.77 10.44 -0.39
N LEU A 25 -25.83 9.44 -1.27
CA LEU A 25 -27.09 8.80 -1.64
C LEU A 25 -27.67 7.99 -0.49
N GLU A 26 -26.85 7.29 0.28
CA GLU A 26 -27.27 6.61 1.52
C GLU A 26 -27.86 7.59 2.54
N ALA A 27 -27.22 8.74 2.73
CA ALA A 27 -27.72 9.80 3.61
C ALA A 27 -29.10 10.35 3.16
N GLN A 28 -29.48 10.16 1.90
CA GLN A 28 -30.79 10.47 1.33
C GLN A 28 -31.80 9.30 1.45
N GLY A 29 -31.42 8.20 2.13
CA GLY A 29 -32.26 7.03 2.31
C GLY A 29 -32.25 6.03 1.16
N LYS A 30 -31.31 6.14 0.20
CA LYS A 30 -31.17 5.14 -0.88
C LYS A 30 -30.36 3.95 -0.39
N GLU A 31 -30.81 2.76 -0.68
CA GLU A 31 -30.05 1.54 -0.46
C GLU A 31 -28.93 1.41 -1.52
N MET A 32 -27.68 1.22 -1.05
CA MET A 32 -26.52 1.16 -1.93
C MET A 32 -25.77 -0.16 -1.76
N ILE A 33 -25.38 -0.77 -2.89
CA ILE A 33 -24.49 -1.94 -2.92
C ILE A 33 -23.09 -1.47 -3.26
N HIS A 34 -22.16 -1.58 -2.32
CA HIS A 34 -20.77 -1.11 -2.45
C HIS A 34 -19.86 -2.14 -3.11
N LEU A 35 -19.57 -1.97 -4.40
CA LEU A 35 -18.62 -2.78 -5.17
C LEU A 35 -17.40 -1.98 -5.63
N GLY A 36 -17.29 -0.71 -5.24
CA GLY A 36 -16.24 0.20 -5.71
C GLY A 36 -14.90 0.07 -4.99
N LEU A 37 -14.88 -0.48 -3.78
CA LEU A 37 -13.67 -0.66 -2.97
C LEU A 37 -13.52 -2.13 -2.56
N GLY A 38 -12.40 -2.74 -2.91
CA GLY A 38 -12.06 -4.12 -2.54
C GLY A 38 -11.56 -4.22 -1.09
N GLN A 39 -12.41 -3.83 -0.13
CA GLN A 39 -12.09 -3.98 1.28
C GLN A 39 -12.58 -5.33 1.80
N PRO A 40 -11.72 -6.14 2.49
CA PRO A 40 -12.18 -7.35 3.15
C PRO A 40 -13.29 -7.07 4.17
N ASP A 41 -14.31 -7.92 4.21
CA ASP A 41 -15.44 -7.85 5.16
C ASP A 41 -15.12 -8.52 6.50
N PHE A 42 -14.06 -9.32 6.58
CA PHE A 42 -13.58 -9.95 7.81
C PHE A 42 -12.57 -9.08 8.55
N LYS A 43 -12.56 -9.22 9.87
CA LYS A 43 -11.65 -8.46 10.75
C LYS A 43 -10.23 -9.00 10.68
N THR A 44 -9.27 -8.14 11.07
CA THR A 44 -7.88 -8.57 11.32
C THR A 44 -7.88 -9.72 12.34
N PRO A 45 -7.12 -10.81 12.11
CA PRO A 45 -7.03 -11.92 13.05
C PRO A 45 -6.66 -11.47 14.46
N GLN A 46 -7.33 -12.03 15.47
CA GLN A 46 -7.23 -11.55 16.85
C GLN A 46 -5.78 -11.55 17.38
N HIS A 47 -5.00 -12.57 17.07
CA HIS A 47 -3.60 -12.65 17.50
C HIS A 47 -2.72 -11.50 16.95
N VAL A 48 -3.04 -10.96 15.76
CA VAL A 48 -2.35 -9.80 15.19
C VAL A 48 -2.75 -8.53 15.95
N VAL A 49 -4.05 -8.38 16.25
CA VAL A 49 -4.56 -7.26 17.06
C VAL A 49 -3.93 -7.26 18.44
N ASP A 50 -3.86 -8.41 19.10
CA ASP A 50 -3.29 -8.54 20.45
C ASP A 50 -1.78 -8.25 20.45
N ALA A 51 -1.04 -8.71 19.43
CA ALA A 51 0.37 -8.40 19.27
C ALA A 51 0.61 -6.89 19.08
N ALA A 52 -0.24 -6.21 18.31
CA ALA A 52 -0.13 -4.76 18.11
C ALA A 52 -0.42 -3.99 19.41
N LYS A 53 -1.46 -4.36 20.17
CA LYS A 53 -1.77 -3.76 21.47
C LYS A 53 -0.61 -3.95 22.44
N LYS A 54 -0.11 -5.19 22.55
CA LYS A 54 1.02 -5.51 23.41
C LYS A 54 2.27 -4.68 23.05
N ALA A 55 2.57 -4.50 21.78
CA ALA A 55 3.71 -3.70 21.35
C ALA A 55 3.58 -2.23 21.79
N LEU A 56 2.37 -1.67 21.76
CA LEU A 56 2.11 -0.32 22.26
C LEU A 56 2.25 -0.25 23.79
N ASP A 57 1.68 -1.22 24.52
CA ASP A 57 1.78 -1.30 25.98
C ASP A 57 3.23 -1.47 26.45
N ASP A 58 4.04 -2.24 25.69
CA ASP A 58 5.48 -2.44 25.93
C ASP A 58 6.33 -1.19 25.54
N GLY A 59 5.73 -0.13 24.99
CA GLY A 59 6.42 1.11 24.64
C GLY A 59 7.15 1.09 23.27
N HIS A 60 6.84 0.16 22.39
CA HIS A 60 7.42 0.07 21.03
C HIS A 60 6.78 1.09 20.08
N HIS A 61 6.92 2.38 20.38
CA HIS A 61 6.38 3.48 19.56
C HIS A 61 7.41 4.60 19.28
N GLY A 62 8.69 4.34 19.53
CA GLY A 62 9.78 5.26 19.24
C GLY A 62 10.31 5.15 17.81
N TYR A 63 11.32 5.94 17.50
CA TYR A 63 12.04 5.85 16.23
C TYR A 63 12.76 4.52 16.06
N VAL A 64 12.74 4.00 14.84
CA VAL A 64 13.42 2.78 14.43
C VAL A 64 14.29 3.05 13.19
N LEU A 65 15.05 2.04 12.75
CA LEU A 65 15.82 2.13 11.51
C LEU A 65 14.88 2.37 10.30
N SER A 66 15.37 3.12 9.32
CA SER A 66 14.59 3.52 8.13
C SER A 66 14.10 2.33 7.29
N ASN A 67 14.78 1.20 7.33
CA ASN A 67 14.37 -0.04 6.67
C ASN A 67 13.44 -0.93 7.52
N GLY A 68 13.05 -0.49 8.71
CA GLY A 68 12.20 -1.22 9.64
C GLY A 68 12.96 -2.06 10.68
N ILE A 69 12.25 -2.51 11.70
CA ILE A 69 12.84 -3.32 12.78
C ILE A 69 13.32 -4.67 12.25
N LEU A 70 14.43 -5.16 12.80
CA LEU A 70 15.10 -6.38 12.35
C LEU A 70 14.18 -7.61 12.43
N GLU A 71 13.41 -7.72 13.50
CA GLU A 71 12.48 -8.82 13.73
C GLU A 71 11.40 -8.92 12.62
N CYS A 72 10.89 -7.77 12.16
CA CYS A 72 9.93 -7.72 11.06
C CYS A 72 10.60 -8.13 9.74
N ARG A 73 11.78 -7.59 9.44
CA ARG A 73 12.56 -7.94 8.24
C ARG A 73 12.91 -9.43 8.20
N GLN A 74 13.33 -10.01 9.33
CA GLN A 74 13.56 -11.44 9.48
C GLN A 74 12.27 -12.27 9.30
N ALA A 75 11.12 -11.78 9.79
CA ALA A 75 9.84 -12.47 9.58
C ALA A 75 9.49 -12.55 8.08
N VAL A 76 9.74 -11.47 7.32
CA VAL A 76 9.58 -11.44 5.86
C VAL A 76 10.50 -12.47 5.19
N THR A 77 11.79 -12.52 5.55
CA THR A 77 12.74 -13.47 4.94
C THR A 77 12.37 -14.93 5.25
N ARG A 78 11.93 -15.22 6.50
CA ARG A 78 11.38 -16.55 6.84
C ARG A 78 10.16 -16.92 6.00
N LYS A 79 9.27 -15.96 5.74
CA LYS A 79 8.10 -16.19 4.89
C LYS A 79 8.49 -16.47 3.44
N ILE A 80 9.44 -15.73 2.89
CA ILE A 80 9.98 -15.96 1.54
C ILE A 80 10.62 -17.35 1.45
N LYS A 81 11.43 -17.73 2.43
CA LYS A 81 12.02 -19.06 2.51
C LYS A 81 10.95 -20.15 2.47
N LYS A 82 9.91 -19.99 3.30
CA LYS A 82 8.81 -20.99 3.39
C LYS A 82 8.02 -21.10 2.08
N LEU A 83 7.75 -19.98 1.38
CA LEU A 83 6.90 -19.97 0.19
C LEU A 83 7.65 -20.34 -1.09
N TYR A 84 8.89 -19.87 -1.20
CA TYR A 84 9.64 -19.92 -2.47
C TYR A 84 10.94 -20.72 -2.37
N ASN A 85 11.27 -21.24 -1.20
CA ASN A 85 12.54 -21.93 -0.90
C ASN A 85 13.78 -21.07 -1.27
N LYS A 86 13.68 -19.76 -1.08
CA LYS A 86 14.78 -18.81 -1.37
C LYS A 86 15.27 -18.15 -0.09
N GLU A 87 16.59 -18.07 0.05
CA GLU A 87 17.23 -17.28 1.10
C GLU A 87 17.33 -15.82 0.65
N VAL A 88 16.94 -14.92 1.54
CA VAL A 88 17.06 -13.47 1.35
C VAL A 88 17.67 -12.89 2.61
N ASP A 89 18.69 -12.05 2.45
CA ASP A 89 19.28 -11.31 3.55
C ASP A 89 18.26 -10.29 4.09
N PRO A 90 18.02 -10.23 5.42
CA PRO A 90 17.17 -9.19 6.03
C PRO A 90 17.57 -7.76 5.66
N GLU A 91 18.85 -7.51 5.34
CA GLU A 91 19.30 -6.18 4.89
C GLU A 91 18.78 -5.79 3.51
N ARG A 92 18.25 -6.74 2.74
CA ARG A 92 17.57 -6.50 1.46
C ARG A 92 16.05 -6.32 1.60
N VAL A 93 15.55 -6.21 2.82
CA VAL A 93 14.12 -6.02 3.12
C VAL A 93 13.90 -4.59 3.61
N LEU A 94 12.99 -3.89 2.97
CA LEU A 94 12.51 -2.57 3.35
C LEU A 94 11.04 -2.65 3.74
N ILE A 95 10.71 -2.24 4.96
CA ILE A 95 9.32 -2.16 5.43
C ILE A 95 8.79 -0.77 5.11
N MET A 96 7.69 -0.72 4.36
CA MET A 96 7.08 0.53 3.90
C MET A 96 5.68 0.72 4.51
N PRO A 97 5.23 1.96 4.73
CA PRO A 97 3.89 2.26 5.25
C PRO A 97 2.82 2.13 4.16
N GLY A 98 2.56 0.91 3.73
CA GLY A 98 1.58 0.59 2.68
C GLY A 98 2.19 0.28 1.31
N GLY A 99 1.35 -0.24 0.39
CA GLY A 99 1.79 -0.66 -0.94
C GLY A 99 2.03 0.49 -1.92
N LYS A 100 1.28 1.59 -1.80
CA LYS A 100 1.42 2.74 -2.72
C LYS A 100 2.82 3.38 -2.68
N PRO A 101 3.40 3.72 -1.51
CA PRO A 101 4.78 4.19 -1.43
C PRO A 101 5.79 3.18 -2.00
N THR A 102 5.58 1.88 -1.79
CA THR A 102 6.44 0.84 -2.34
C THR A 102 6.49 0.89 -3.87
N MET A 103 5.33 0.98 -4.52
CA MET A 103 5.25 1.11 -5.99
C MET A 103 5.87 2.42 -6.48
N PHE A 104 5.58 3.53 -5.81
CA PHE A 104 6.13 4.83 -6.15
C PHE A 104 7.67 4.81 -6.13
N TYR A 105 8.26 4.33 -5.05
CA TYR A 105 9.72 4.26 -4.95
C TYR A 105 10.34 3.26 -5.94
N ALA A 106 9.72 2.10 -6.15
CA ALA A 106 10.22 1.13 -7.12
C ALA A 106 10.24 1.73 -8.54
N ILE A 107 9.16 2.40 -8.96
CA ILE A 107 9.09 3.07 -10.25
C ILE A 107 10.08 4.23 -10.32
N SER A 108 10.17 5.06 -9.28
CA SER A 108 11.09 6.21 -9.25
C SER A 108 12.57 5.83 -9.29
N VAL A 109 12.94 4.66 -8.75
CA VAL A 109 14.34 4.17 -8.73
C VAL A 109 14.75 3.57 -10.06
N PHE A 110 13.82 2.89 -10.77
CA PHE A 110 14.13 2.14 -11.98
C PHE A 110 13.55 2.76 -13.26
N GLY A 111 12.56 3.68 -13.11
CA GLY A 111 11.92 4.37 -14.23
C GLY A 111 12.64 5.67 -14.57
N GLU A 112 13.35 5.69 -15.68
CA GLU A 112 13.96 6.89 -16.26
C GLU A 112 13.41 7.11 -17.67
N GLU A 113 13.73 8.24 -18.30
CA GLU A 113 13.30 8.51 -19.68
C GLU A 113 13.79 7.42 -20.62
N GLY A 114 12.85 6.79 -21.34
CA GLY A 114 13.12 5.64 -22.22
C GLY A 114 13.02 4.27 -21.53
N ALA A 115 12.78 4.19 -20.23
CA ALA A 115 12.51 2.91 -19.57
C ALA A 115 11.14 2.34 -19.96
N GLU A 116 11.08 1.03 -20.12
CA GLU A 116 9.83 0.31 -20.40
C GLU A 116 9.30 -0.37 -19.14
N ILE A 117 8.08 -0.03 -18.71
CA ILE A 117 7.43 -0.60 -17.55
C ILE A 117 6.16 -1.34 -17.96
N ILE A 118 6.12 -2.65 -17.68
CA ILE A 118 4.95 -3.50 -17.98
C ILE A 118 4.04 -3.57 -16.76
N HIS A 119 2.77 -3.25 -16.96
CA HIS A 119 1.75 -3.38 -15.92
C HIS A 119 0.47 -4.03 -16.46
N PRO A 120 -0.36 -4.68 -15.61
CA PRO A 120 -1.59 -5.32 -16.07
C PRO A 120 -2.66 -4.30 -16.43
N THR A 121 -3.50 -4.66 -17.43
CA THR A 121 -4.72 -3.93 -17.79
C THR A 121 -5.87 -4.94 -17.92
N PRO A 122 -6.99 -4.77 -17.17
CA PRO A 122 -7.24 -3.76 -16.13
C PRO A 122 -6.32 -3.97 -14.92
N GLY A 123 -5.89 -2.89 -14.28
CA GLY A 123 -4.97 -2.92 -13.15
C GLY A 123 -5.29 -1.86 -12.09
N PHE A 124 -4.41 -1.77 -11.10
CA PHE A 124 -4.56 -0.76 -10.06
C PHE A 124 -4.34 0.64 -10.64
N PRO A 125 -5.28 1.59 -10.49
CA PRO A 125 -5.25 2.87 -11.21
C PRO A 125 -3.99 3.72 -10.97
N ILE A 126 -3.29 3.47 -9.87
CA ILE A 126 -2.11 4.23 -9.50
C ILE A 126 -0.87 3.89 -10.34
N TYR A 127 -0.83 2.72 -11.01
CA TYR A 127 0.31 2.36 -11.86
C TYR A 127 0.55 3.41 -12.94
N GLU A 128 -0.47 3.73 -13.71
CA GLU A 128 -0.37 4.72 -14.78
C GLU A 128 0.07 6.09 -14.27
N SER A 129 -0.51 6.54 -13.14
CA SER A 129 -0.14 7.82 -12.52
C SER A 129 1.30 7.88 -12.02
N MET A 130 1.89 6.74 -11.66
CA MET A 130 3.28 6.69 -11.18
C MET A 130 4.30 6.54 -12.31
N ILE A 131 3.87 5.97 -13.45
CA ILE A 131 4.72 5.77 -14.63
C ILE A 131 4.82 7.05 -15.45
N ASN A 132 3.73 7.81 -15.57
CA ASN A 132 3.67 9.08 -16.29
C ASN A 132 4.32 10.24 -15.50
#